data_d192bf9d5c1d614e53109a75562cb2f8
#
_entry.id   d192bf9d5c1d614e53109a75562cb2f8
#
_cell.length_a   1.000
_cell.length_b   1.000
_cell.length_c   1.000
_cell.angle_alpha   90.00
_cell.angle_beta   90.00
_cell.angle_gamma   90.00
#
_symmetry.space_group_name_H-M   'P 1'
#
loop_
_entity.id
_entity.type
_entity.pdbx_description
1 polymer ?
#
loop_
_entity_poly.entity_id
_entity_poly.type
_entity_poly.pdbx_seq_one_letter_code
_entity_poly.pdbx_strand_id
1 'polypeptide(L)'
;RRSSDLTPEYLGKKVEGREMKMAVLVLIIHPLLILGFSALAVGTEAGRAGITNPGFHGLSQVLYEYSSSAANNGSGFEGLADNTYFWNITAGLAMFFGRYLAIVLQLAIAWSLLCKKRMNESIGTLKTNNIGFGVIVAFVVYIFAALTFFPALALGPIAEHLSIWLPV
;
A
#
# COMPACT_ATOMS: atom_id res chain seq x y z
N ARG A 1 -16.09 -32.56 9.31
CA ARG A 1 -15.18 -31.61 8.62
C ARG A 1 -13.79 -31.83 9.20
N ARG A 2 -12.90 -32.32 8.42
CA ARG A 2 -11.49 -32.50 8.80
C ARG A 2 -10.87 -31.14 9.08
N SER A 3 -10.47 -30.90 10.34
CA SER A 3 -9.74 -29.69 10.78
C SER A 3 -8.25 -29.78 10.44
N SER A 4 -7.92 -30.20 9.21
CA SER A 4 -6.53 -30.34 8.79
C SER A 4 -5.99 -29.11 8.08
N ASP A 5 -6.72 -27.99 8.11
CA ASP A 5 -6.29 -26.79 7.43
C ASP A 5 -5.26 -26.07 8.29
N LEU A 6 -4.03 -26.00 7.79
CA LEU A 6 -2.94 -25.17 8.27
C LEU A 6 -3.34 -23.68 8.12
N THR A 7 -4.25 -23.21 8.96
CA THR A 7 -4.67 -21.82 8.94
C THR A 7 -4.04 -21.08 10.12
N PRO A 8 -3.56 -19.85 9.92
CA PRO A 8 -3.05 -19.04 11.02
C PRO A 8 -4.13 -18.81 12.06
N GLU A 9 -3.70 -18.69 13.31
CA GLU A 9 -4.55 -18.42 14.45
C GLU A 9 -4.17 -17.09 15.07
N TYR A 10 -5.17 -16.32 15.49
CA TYR A 10 -4.96 -15.08 16.22
C TYR A 10 -5.81 -15.10 17.50
N LEU A 11 -5.16 -15.02 18.66
CA LEU A 11 -5.80 -15.07 19.99
C LEU A 11 -6.74 -16.27 20.22
N GLY A 12 -6.35 -17.45 19.74
CA GLY A 12 -7.15 -18.67 19.82
C GLY A 12 -8.31 -18.73 18.84
N LYS A 13 -8.33 -17.88 17.83
CA LYS A 13 -9.38 -17.82 16.81
C LYS A 13 -8.79 -18.03 15.43
N LYS A 14 -9.41 -18.89 14.66
CA LYS A 14 -8.95 -19.26 13.31
C LYS A 14 -9.14 -18.10 12.34
N VAL A 15 -8.06 -17.73 11.63
CA VAL A 15 -8.11 -16.78 10.52
C VAL A 15 -8.51 -17.54 9.26
N GLU A 16 -9.67 -17.22 8.70
CA GLU A 16 -10.21 -17.88 7.51
C GLU A 16 -10.10 -17.00 6.27
N GLY A 17 -10.54 -17.52 5.12
CA GLY A 17 -10.43 -16.82 3.84
C GLY A 17 -11.09 -15.45 3.81
N ARG A 18 -12.10 -15.18 4.66
CA ARG A 18 -12.75 -13.87 4.75
C ARG A 18 -11.81 -12.83 5.35
N GLU A 19 -11.18 -13.14 6.48
CA GLU A 19 -10.23 -12.26 7.16
C GLU A 19 -8.98 -12.06 6.28
N MET A 20 -8.51 -13.12 5.63
CA MET A 20 -7.37 -13.05 4.71
C MET A 20 -7.65 -12.12 3.52
N LYS A 21 -8.85 -12.20 2.92
CA LYS A 21 -9.22 -11.29 1.82
C LYS A 21 -9.22 -9.83 2.28
N MET A 22 -9.80 -9.54 3.46
CA MET A 22 -9.79 -8.18 4.00
C MET A 22 -8.39 -7.70 4.33
N ALA A 23 -7.52 -8.55 4.88
CA ALA A 23 -6.13 -8.22 5.15
C ALA A 23 -5.34 -7.90 3.87
N VAL A 24 -5.52 -8.70 2.83
CA VAL A 24 -4.91 -8.45 1.50
C VAL A 24 -5.41 -7.13 0.92
N LEU A 25 -6.71 -6.82 1.04
CA LEU A 25 -7.25 -5.53 0.59
C LEU A 25 -6.60 -4.36 1.33
N VAL A 26 -6.41 -4.46 2.65
CA VAL A 26 -5.69 -3.40 3.41
C VAL A 26 -4.29 -3.18 2.87
N LEU A 27 -3.56 -4.24 2.52
CA LEU A 27 -2.21 -4.13 1.97
C LEU A 27 -2.19 -3.51 0.57
N ILE A 28 -3.20 -3.78 -0.27
CA ILE A 28 -3.23 -3.35 -1.67
C ILE A 28 -3.76 -1.92 -1.83
N ILE A 29 -4.60 -1.42 -0.92
CA ILE A 29 -5.25 -0.11 -1.05
C ILE A 29 -4.24 1.01 -1.29
N HIS A 30 -3.19 1.14 -0.48
CA HIS A 30 -2.20 2.21 -0.63
C HIS A 30 -1.45 2.14 -1.97
N PRO A 31 -0.85 0.99 -2.36
CA PRO A 31 -0.23 0.88 -3.67
C PRO A 31 -1.19 1.18 -4.83
N LEU A 32 -2.44 0.72 -4.73
CA LEU A 32 -3.45 0.98 -5.76
C LEU A 32 -3.76 2.48 -5.91
N LEU A 33 -3.94 3.18 -4.78
CA LEU A 33 -4.18 4.62 -4.79
C LEU A 33 -2.96 5.39 -5.31
N ILE A 34 -1.76 5.07 -4.82
CA ILE A 34 -0.52 5.75 -5.22
C ILE A 34 -0.28 5.58 -6.71
N LEU A 35 -0.24 4.35 -7.20
CA LEU A 35 0.06 4.07 -8.59
C LEU A 35 -1.07 4.48 -9.53
N GLY A 36 -2.33 4.29 -9.12
CA GLY A 36 -3.50 4.67 -9.90
C GLY A 36 -3.61 6.17 -10.11
N PHE A 37 -3.51 6.96 -9.04
CA PHE A 37 -3.56 8.43 -9.16
C PHE A 37 -2.29 8.98 -9.82
N SER A 38 -1.12 8.37 -9.60
CA SER A 38 0.10 8.76 -10.30
C SER A 38 -0.02 8.54 -11.81
N ALA A 39 -0.55 7.40 -12.23
CA ALA A 39 -0.80 7.11 -13.63
C ALA A 39 -1.82 8.09 -14.24
N LEU A 40 -2.88 8.43 -13.49
CA LEU A 40 -3.87 9.42 -13.90
C LEU A 40 -3.24 10.82 -14.08
N ALA A 41 -2.39 11.25 -13.14
CA ALA A 41 -1.73 12.54 -13.20
C ALA A 41 -0.76 12.66 -14.38
N VAL A 42 0.06 11.63 -14.60
CA VAL A 42 0.99 11.60 -15.74
C VAL A 42 0.25 11.47 -17.08
N GLY A 43 -0.89 10.75 -17.09
CA GLY A 43 -1.70 10.50 -18.29
C GLY A 43 -2.54 11.69 -18.74
N THR A 44 -2.84 12.65 -17.86
CA THR A 44 -3.73 13.79 -18.14
C THR A 44 -2.97 15.12 -18.29
N GLU A 45 -3.47 16.02 -19.16
CA GLU A 45 -2.89 17.37 -19.28
C GLU A 45 -2.98 18.16 -17.98
N ALA A 46 -4.12 18.06 -17.28
CA ALA A 46 -4.35 18.74 -16.02
C ALA A 46 -3.37 18.31 -14.92
N GLY A 47 -3.02 17.01 -14.88
CA GLY A 47 -2.02 16.50 -13.96
C GLY A 47 -0.61 16.94 -14.34
N ARG A 48 -0.25 16.81 -15.62
CA ARG A 48 1.07 17.22 -16.12
C ARG A 48 1.34 18.72 -15.96
N ALA A 49 0.32 19.56 -16.04
CA ALA A 49 0.46 21.00 -15.88
C ALA A 49 1.00 21.41 -14.50
N GLY A 50 0.82 20.57 -13.47
CA GLY A 50 1.37 20.80 -12.13
C GLY A 50 2.82 20.34 -11.95
N ILE A 51 3.37 19.54 -12.87
CA ILE A 51 4.72 19.00 -12.77
C ILE A 51 5.72 20.10 -13.15
N THR A 52 6.57 20.47 -12.19
CA THR A 52 7.57 21.52 -12.38
C THR A 52 8.95 21.00 -12.75
N ASN A 53 9.22 19.73 -12.43
CA ASN A 53 10.48 19.08 -12.79
C ASN A 53 10.36 18.36 -14.14
N PRO A 54 11.21 18.68 -15.14
CA PRO A 54 11.15 18.03 -16.44
C PRO A 54 11.67 16.58 -16.39
N GLY A 55 11.28 15.78 -17.39
CA GLY A 55 11.81 14.44 -17.60
C GLY A 55 11.45 13.46 -16.50
N PHE A 56 12.40 12.59 -16.14
CA PHE A 56 12.18 11.49 -15.21
C PHE A 56 11.94 11.93 -13.76
N HIS A 57 12.40 13.11 -13.38
CA HIS A 57 12.10 13.70 -12.07
C HIS A 57 10.61 13.99 -11.88
N GLY A 58 9.88 14.33 -12.94
CA GLY A 58 8.44 14.54 -12.87
C GLY A 58 7.67 13.31 -12.38
N LEU A 59 8.07 12.12 -12.76
CA LEU A 59 7.47 10.88 -12.25
C LEU A 59 7.72 10.73 -10.74
N SER A 60 8.93 10.97 -10.27
CA SER A 60 9.27 10.91 -8.84
C SER A 60 8.50 11.94 -8.03
N GLN A 61 8.32 13.15 -8.57
CA GLN A 61 7.54 14.23 -7.97
C GLN A 61 6.08 13.80 -7.75
N VAL A 62 5.45 13.24 -8.79
CA VAL A 62 4.06 12.77 -8.74
C VAL A 62 3.89 11.59 -7.79
N LEU A 63 4.79 10.61 -7.85
CA LEU A 63 4.75 9.44 -6.97
C LEU A 63 4.90 9.81 -5.50
N TYR A 64 5.79 10.75 -5.19
CA TYR A 64 5.96 11.23 -3.83
C TYR A 64 4.70 11.91 -3.32
N GLU A 65 4.09 12.80 -4.12
CA GLU A 65 2.86 13.49 -3.74
C GLU A 65 1.74 12.52 -3.38
N TYR A 66 1.46 11.53 -4.24
CA TYR A 66 0.42 10.55 -3.93
C TYR A 66 0.80 9.55 -2.83
N SER A 67 2.09 9.28 -2.65
CA SER A 67 2.56 8.50 -1.50
C SER A 67 2.31 9.23 -0.19
N SER A 68 2.58 10.52 -0.16
CA SER A 68 2.30 11.40 0.99
C SER A 68 0.79 11.52 1.24
N SER A 69 0.02 11.76 0.20
CA SER A 69 -1.44 11.92 0.29
C SER A 69 -2.12 10.63 0.76
N ALA A 70 -1.83 9.48 0.15
CA ALA A 70 -2.44 8.20 0.53
C ALA A 70 -2.08 7.79 1.96
N ALA A 71 -0.85 8.02 2.40
CA ALA A 71 -0.39 7.74 3.77
C ALA A 71 -0.84 8.80 4.79
N ASN A 72 -1.42 9.92 4.34
CA ASN A 72 -1.88 11.04 5.18
C ASN A 72 -0.79 11.65 6.08
N ASN A 73 0.45 11.72 5.62
CA ASN A 73 1.56 12.33 6.36
C ASN A 73 1.70 13.84 6.14
N GLY A 74 1.06 14.39 5.08
CA GLY A 74 0.98 15.83 4.87
C GLY A 74 2.29 16.49 4.44
N SER A 75 3.28 15.71 3.98
CA SER A 75 4.57 16.27 3.57
C SER A 75 4.56 16.90 2.17
N GLY A 76 3.71 16.42 1.25
CA GLY A 76 3.68 16.90 -0.13
C GLY A 76 5.06 16.91 -0.82
N PHE A 77 5.12 17.19 -2.10
CA PHE A 77 6.39 17.39 -2.79
C PHE A 77 6.60 18.89 -3.06
N GLU A 78 7.60 19.47 -2.42
CA GLU A 78 7.93 20.89 -2.59
C GLU A 78 8.26 21.20 -4.05
N GLY A 79 7.58 22.22 -4.56
CA GLY A 79 7.73 22.65 -5.96
C GLY A 79 6.71 22.06 -6.94
N LEU A 80 5.89 21.10 -6.54
CA LEU A 80 4.72 20.68 -7.34
C LEU A 80 3.69 21.82 -7.33
N ALA A 81 3.20 22.22 -8.50
CA ALA A 81 2.11 23.22 -8.60
C ALA A 81 0.76 22.51 -8.37
N ASP A 82 0.53 22.07 -7.14
CA ASP A 82 -0.62 21.25 -6.74
C ASP A 82 -1.87 22.06 -6.43
N ASN A 83 -1.79 23.38 -6.37
CA ASN A 83 -2.94 24.27 -6.11
C ASN A 83 -3.86 24.40 -7.32
N THR A 84 -4.33 23.25 -7.84
CA THR A 84 -5.30 23.18 -8.94
C THR A 84 -6.47 22.29 -8.55
N TYR A 85 -7.60 22.41 -9.25
CA TYR A 85 -8.76 21.53 -9.02
C TYR A 85 -8.41 20.05 -9.19
N PHE A 86 -7.57 19.72 -10.18
CA PHE A 86 -7.15 18.34 -10.42
C PHE A 86 -6.42 17.77 -9.21
N TRP A 87 -5.36 18.43 -8.77
CA TRP A 87 -4.53 17.96 -7.66
C TRP A 87 -5.29 17.96 -6.33
N ASN A 88 -6.04 19.01 -6.04
CA ASN A 88 -6.84 19.11 -4.81
C ASN A 88 -7.86 17.99 -4.70
N ILE A 89 -8.56 17.66 -5.80
CA ILE A 89 -9.58 16.58 -5.78
C ILE A 89 -8.91 15.20 -5.71
N THR A 90 -7.91 14.94 -6.53
CA THR A 90 -7.28 13.61 -6.58
C THR A 90 -6.48 13.30 -5.32
N ALA A 91 -5.72 14.26 -4.78
CA ALA A 91 -5.02 14.11 -3.51
C ALA A 91 -6.02 13.97 -2.34
N GLY A 92 -7.12 14.75 -2.33
CA GLY A 92 -8.18 14.63 -1.35
C GLY A 92 -8.85 13.24 -1.36
N LEU A 93 -9.12 12.69 -2.53
CA LEU A 93 -9.64 11.32 -2.69
C LEU A 93 -8.61 10.27 -2.23
N ALA A 94 -7.33 10.45 -2.58
CA ALA A 94 -6.26 9.57 -2.12
C ALA A 94 -6.15 9.55 -0.59
N MET A 95 -6.20 10.71 0.06
CA MET A 95 -6.21 10.85 1.52
C MET A 95 -7.44 10.17 2.14
N PHE A 96 -8.62 10.43 1.60
CA PHE A 96 -9.87 9.89 2.13
C PHE A 96 -9.89 8.36 2.05
N PHE A 97 -9.66 7.80 0.89
CA PHE A 97 -9.67 6.35 0.71
C PHE A 97 -8.50 5.67 1.42
N GLY A 98 -7.30 6.24 1.39
CA GLY A 98 -6.13 5.71 2.07
C GLY A 98 -6.35 5.55 3.58
N ARG A 99 -7.02 6.52 4.21
CA ARG A 99 -7.32 6.47 5.64
C ARG A 99 -8.52 5.59 5.96
N TYR A 100 -9.68 5.93 5.41
CA TYR A 100 -10.93 5.35 5.90
C TYR A 100 -11.15 3.92 5.44
N LEU A 101 -10.76 3.54 4.22
CA LEU A 101 -10.92 2.14 3.78
C LEU A 101 -10.05 1.19 4.61
N ALA A 102 -8.82 1.59 4.93
CA ALA A 102 -7.94 0.78 5.77
C ALA A 102 -8.53 0.59 7.17
N ILE A 103 -9.04 1.66 7.81
CA ILE A 103 -9.67 1.59 9.14
C ILE A 103 -10.92 0.69 9.11
N VAL A 104 -11.80 0.88 8.14
CA VAL A 104 -13.05 0.09 8.03
C VAL A 104 -12.74 -1.38 7.87
N LEU A 105 -11.77 -1.74 7.01
CA LEU A 105 -11.38 -3.14 6.81
C LEU A 105 -10.76 -3.77 8.07
N GLN A 106 -9.92 -3.03 8.78
CA GLN A 106 -9.34 -3.49 10.05
C GLN A 106 -10.41 -3.72 11.12
N LEU A 107 -11.37 -2.82 11.24
CA LEU A 107 -12.52 -2.99 12.14
C LEU A 107 -13.40 -4.17 11.72
N ALA A 108 -13.58 -4.40 10.42
CA ALA A 108 -14.33 -5.55 9.90
C ALA A 108 -13.62 -6.88 10.22
N ILE A 109 -12.27 -6.92 10.14
CA ILE A 109 -11.47 -8.07 10.56
C ILE A 109 -11.66 -8.31 12.07
N ALA A 110 -11.53 -7.27 12.88
CA ALA A 110 -11.69 -7.35 14.34
C ALA A 110 -13.09 -7.86 14.71
N TRP A 111 -14.13 -7.33 14.06
CA TRP A 111 -15.50 -7.81 14.26
C TRP A 111 -15.68 -9.27 13.86
N SER A 112 -15.16 -9.65 12.69
CA SER A 112 -15.24 -11.05 12.23
C SER A 112 -14.58 -12.01 13.22
N LEU A 113 -13.40 -11.64 13.73
CA LEU A 113 -12.70 -12.44 14.75
C LEU A 113 -13.44 -12.43 16.10
N LEU A 114 -14.07 -11.33 16.49
CA LEU A 114 -14.86 -11.25 17.72
C LEU A 114 -16.00 -12.27 17.74
N CYS A 115 -16.69 -12.43 16.61
CA CYS A 115 -17.81 -13.35 16.48
C CYS A 115 -17.42 -14.83 16.47
N LYS A 116 -16.13 -15.14 16.32
CA LYS A 116 -15.63 -16.53 16.30
C LYS A 116 -15.40 -17.09 17.70
N LYS A 117 -15.68 -18.38 17.85
CA LYS A 117 -15.37 -19.14 19.08
C LYS A 117 -13.87 -19.44 19.13
N ARG A 118 -13.32 -19.50 20.34
CA ARG A 118 -11.95 -20.01 20.55
C ARG A 118 -11.89 -21.47 20.17
N MET A 119 -10.82 -21.86 19.52
CA MET A 119 -10.54 -23.25 19.15
C MET A 119 -9.35 -23.75 19.95
N ASN A 120 -9.35 -25.06 20.23
CA ASN A 120 -8.19 -25.71 20.84
C ASN A 120 -7.06 -25.82 19.82
N GLU A 121 -5.83 -25.63 20.26
CA GLU A 121 -4.66 -25.81 19.44
C GLU A 121 -4.62 -27.23 18.87
N SER A 122 -4.34 -27.36 17.58
CA SER A 122 -4.14 -28.62 16.89
C SER A 122 -2.68 -28.71 16.40
N ILE A 123 -2.24 -29.91 16.01
CA ILE A 123 -0.87 -30.15 15.50
C ILE A 123 -0.56 -29.28 14.26
N GLY A 124 -1.61 -28.87 13.51
CA GLY A 124 -1.48 -28.03 12.33
C GLY A 124 -1.64 -26.53 12.59
N THR A 125 -1.80 -26.08 13.84
CA THR A 125 -1.96 -24.66 14.16
C THR A 125 -0.62 -23.94 14.12
N LEU A 126 -0.50 -22.92 13.27
CA LEU A 126 0.68 -22.06 13.23
C LEU A 126 0.70 -21.18 14.49
N LYS A 127 1.63 -21.44 15.39
CA LYS A 127 1.78 -20.64 16.61
C LYS A 127 2.26 -19.24 16.29
N THR A 128 1.46 -18.24 16.69
CA THR A 128 1.74 -16.82 16.42
C THR A 128 2.53 -16.14 17.53
N ASN A 129 2.84 -16.84 18.62
CA ASN A 129 3.51 -16.32 19.80
C ASN A 129 5.00 -16.68 19.90
N ASN A 130 5.62 -17.07 18.81
CA ASN A 130 7.03 -17.44 18.77
C ASN A 130 7.84 -16.50 17.86
N ILE A 131 9.17 -16.46 18.09
CA ILE A 131 10.10 -15.62 17.32
C ILE A 131 10.07 -15.99 15.82
N GLY A 132 9.92 -17.29 15.49
CA GLY A 132 9.84 -17.74 14.09
C GLY A 132 8.68 -17.12 13.33
N PHE A 133 7.50 -16.99 13.96
CA PHE A 133 6.37 -16.28 13.37
C PHE A 133 6.68 -14.79 13.17
N GLY A 134 7.31 -14.14 14.15
CA GLY A 134 7.75 -12.74 14.04
C GLY A 134 8.69 -12.52 12.84
N VAL A 135 9.63 -13.41 12.63
CA VAL A 135 10.55 -13.38 11.46
C VAL A 135 9.78 -13.53 10.15
N ILE A 136 8.83 -14.48 10.07
CA ILE A 136 8.01 -14.68 8.88
C ILE A 136 7.19 -13.42 8.58
N VAL A 137 6.56 -12.81 9.58
CA VAL A 137 5.78 -11.57 9.41
C VAL A 137 6.68 -10.43 8.93
N ALA A 138 7.84 -10.23 9.55
CA ALA A 138 8.80 -9.20 9.14
C ALA A 138 9.25 -9.40 7.68
N PHE A 139 9.53 -10.65 7.29
CA PHE A 139 9.92 -10.99 5.92
C PHE A 139 8.79 -10.73 4.91
N VAL A 140 7.56 -11.10 5.25
CA VAL A 140 6.37 -10.82 4.41
C VAL A 140 6.18 -9.30 4.25
N VAL A 141 6.25 -8.54 5.34
CA VAL A 141 6.15 -7.06 5.28
C VAL A 141 7.24 -6.48 4.39
N TYR A 142 8.48 -6.94 4.52
CA TYR A 142 9.60 -6.49 3.69
C TYR A 142 9.38 -6.80 2.20
N ILE A 143 8.93 -8.03 1.87
CA ILE A 143 8.62 -8.40 0.48
C ILE A 143 7.50 -7.51 -0.08
N PHE A 144 6.43 -7.29 0.69
CA PHE A 144 5.35 -6.42 0.24
C PHE A 144 5.83 -5.00 0.00
N ALA A 145 6.60 -4.43 0.92
CA ALA A 145 7.18 -3.10 0.75
C ALA A 145 8.08 -3.02 -0.51
N ALA A 146 8.89 -4.05 -0.75
CA ALA A 146 9.78 -4.09 -1.92
C ALA A 146 9.04 -4.29 -3.25
N LEU A 147 7.90 -4.99 -3.26
CA LEU A 147 7.18 -5.34 -4.50
C LEU A 147 6.04 -4.38 -4.85
N THR A 148 5.58 -3.52 -3.92
CA THR A 148 4.44 -2.64 -4.15
C THR A 148 4.79 -1.46 -5.05
N PHE A 149 5.27 -0.37 -4.48
CA PHE A 149 5.57 0.87 -5.24
C PHE A 149 7.07 1.21 -5.31
N PHE A 150 7.93 0.50 -4.59
CA PHE A 150 9.38 0.72 -4.64
C PHE A 150 9.96 0.61 -6.07
N PRO A 151 9.57 -0.36 -6.91
CA PRO A 151 10.04 -0.39 -8.30
C PRO A 151 9.68 0.89 -9.06
N ALA A 152 8.46 1.42 -8.86
CA ALA A 152 8.03 2.66 -9.51
C ALA A 152 8.83 3.88 -9.01
N LEU A 153 9.15 3.95 -7.71
CA LEU A 153 10.02 5.00 -7.16
C LEU A 153 11.44 4.96 -7.71
N ALA A 154 11.96 3.77 -8.00
CA ALA A 154 13.31 3.60 -8.53
C ALA A 154 13.41 3.93 -10.03
N LEU A 155 12.32 3.88 -10.80
CA LEU A 155 12.32 4.07 -12.25
C LEU A 155 12.82 5.46 -12.66
N GLY A 156 12.37 6.53 -12.00
CA GLY A 156 12.80 7.90 -12.29
C GLY A 156 14.33 8.06 -12.15
N PRO A 157 14.90 7.81 -10.97
CA PRO A 157 16.35 7.92 -10.74
C PRO A 157 17.19 7.00 -11.63
N ILE A 158 16.74 5.77 -11.90
CA ILE A 158 17.46 4.85 -12.78
C ILE A 158 17.47 5.35 -14.21
N ALA A 159 16.30 5.77 -14.73
CA ALA A 159 16.18 6.28 -16.09
C ALA A 159 17.03 7.54 -16.28
N GLU A 160 17.07 8.42 -15.30
CA GLU A 160 17.92 9.61 -15.31
C GLU A 160 19.40 9.24 -15.31
N HIS A 161 19.84 8.34 -14.43
CA HIS A 161 21.21 7.87 -14.39
C HIS A 161 21.65 7.31 -15.75
N LEU A 162 20.79 6.49 -16.37
CA LEU A 162 21.08 5.93 -17.69
C LEU A 162 21.13 7.01 -18.79
N SER A 163 20.31 8.04 -18.73
CA SER A 163 20.32 9.12 -19.72
C SER A 163 21.58 9.99 -19.66
N ILE A 164 22.24 10.08 -18.50
CA ILE A 164 23.54 10.77 -18.36
C ILE A 164 24.66 9.99 -19.06
N TRP A 165 24.63 8.67 -19.00
CA TRP A 165 25.69 7.82 -19.52
C TRP A 165 25.43 7.30 -20.94
N LEU A 166 24.17 7.28 -21.35
CA LEU A 166 23.73 6.84 -22.67
C LEU A 166 22.94 7.99 -23.33
N PRO A 167 23.62 9.04 -23.80
CA PRO A 167 22.93 10.15 -24.49
C PRO A 167 22.23 9.60 -25.73
N VAL A 168 20.90 9.73 -25.76
CA VAL A 168 20.03 9.37 -26.88
C VAL A 168 19.96 10.56 -27.84
#